data_7df4511117fb204e0110d0ce070e54a1
#
_entry.id   7df4511117fb204e0110d0ce070e54a1
#
_cell.length_a   1.000
_cell.length_b   1.000
_cell.length_c   1.000
_cell.angle_alpha   90.00
_cell.angle_beta   90.00
_cell.angle_gamma   90.00
#
_symmetry.space_group_name_H-M   'P 1'
#
loop_
_entity.id
_entity.type
_entity.pdbx_description
1 polymer ?
#
loop_
_entity_poly.entity_id
_entity_poly.type
_entity_poly.pdbx_seq_one_letter_code
_entity_poly.pdbx_strand_id
1 'polypeptide(L)'
;RAALYVWDQRERAHGKFGDAADRLFADRDGLEMASGLTVARHRAQRFGDTWVADLCCGIGGDLMALAERGPCIGVDLDTARLQMARVNLGAHERNTAALIAGDSRFAPVKADAATADPARRQGGKRARSGSDYEPSLAYIPEWQQQFDLLAVKVSPALDLGELPVREEVEYVSWQGQCREAVLWFGQADDC
;
A
#
# COMPACT_ATOMS: atom_id res chain seq x y z
N ARG A 1 28.18 -5.34 -10.34
CA ARG A 1 27.18 -6.25 -9.72
C ARG A 1 25.92 -5.50 -9.30
N ALA A 2 26.02 -4.34 -8.61
CA ALA A 2 24.84 -3.58 -8.20
C ALA A 2 23.97 -3.11 -9.39
N ALA A 3 24.58 -2.60 -10.46
CA ALA A 3 23.85 -2.16 -11.65
C ALA A 3 23.08 -3.31 -12.34
N LEU A 4 23.66 -4.51 -12.38
CA LEU A 4 22.98 -5.70 -12.92
C LEU A 4 21.80 -6.12 -12.05
N TYR A 5 21.92 -5.98 -10.73
CA TYR A 5 20.82 -6.27 -9.81
C TYR A 5 19.67 -5.29 -10.02
N VAL A 6 19.93 -3.98 -10.09
CA VAL A 6 18.90 -2.96 -10.36
C VAL A 6 18.21 -3.21 -11.70
N TRP A 7 18.99 -3.55 -12.73
CA TRP A 7 18.43 -3.88 -14.04
C TRP A 7 17.49 -5.11 -13.97
N ASP A 8 17.92 -6.21 -13.32
CA ASP A 8 17.07 -7.41 -13.14
C ASP A 8 15.77 -7.10 -12.38
N GLN A 9 15.83 -6.24 -11.35
CA GLN A 9 14.60 -5.85 -10.63
C GLN A 9 13.66 -5.01 -11.53
N ARG A 10 14.18 -4.12 -12.36
CA ARG A 10 13.37 -3.33 -13.31
C ARG A 10 12.70 -4.21 -14.36
N GLU A 11 13.40 -5.16 -14.94
CA GLU A 11 12.81 -6.14 -15.85
C GLU A 11 11.63 -6.89 -15.23
N ARG A 12 11.78 -7.32 -13.97
CA ARG A 12 10.71 -7.99 -13.22
C ARG A 12 9.55 -7.04 -12.88
N ALA A 13 9.82 -5.76 -12.72
CA ALA A 13 8.85 -4.76 -12.34
C ALA A 13 7.87 -4.39 -13.47
N HIS A 14 8.23 -4.59 -14.75
CA HIS A 14 7.38 -4.20 -15.88
C HIS A 14 5.96 -4.77 -15.82
N GLY A 15 5.79 -6.01 -15.35
CA GLY A 15 4.48 -6.63 -15.19
C GLY A 15 3.56 -5.94 -14.16
N LYS A 16 4.14 -5.18 -13.22
CA LYS A 16 3.41 -4.46 -12.16
C LYS A 16 3.34 -2.95 -12.41
N PHE A 17 4.42 -2.37 -12.96
CA PHE A 17 4.61 -0.92 -13.02
C PHE A 17 4.62 -0.38 -14.45
N GLY A 18 4.58 -1.25 -15.49
CA GLY A 18 4.69 -0.80 -16.88
C GLY A 18 5.95 0.02 -17.11
N ASP A 19 5.86 1.13 -17.85
CA ASP A 19 6.99 2.02 -18.17
C ASP A 19 7.61 2.68 -16.91
N ALA A 20 6.87 2.76 -15.81
CA ALA A 20 7.42 3.26 -14.56
C ALA A 20 8.53 2.35 -14.00
N ALA A 21 8.60 1.08 -14.42
CA ALA A 21 9.63 0.14 -14.02
C ALA A 21 11.05 0.60 -14.39
N ASP A 22 11.23 1.32 -15.50
CA ASP A 22 12.54 1.78 -15.99
C ASP A 22 13.29 2.67 -15.01
N ARG A 23 12.54 3.35 -14.11
CA ARG A 23 13.09 4.25 -13.10
C ARG A 23 12.93 3.72 -11.69
N LEU A 24 12.32 2.54 -11.52
CA LEU A 24 12.05 1.96 -10.20
C LEU A 24 13.35 1.51 -9.52
N PHE A 25 13.40 1.74 -8.21
CA PHE A 25 14.43 1.22 -7.32
C PHE A 25 13.77 0.34 -6.25
N ALA A 26 14.07 -0.96 -6.26
CA ALA A 26 13.45 -1.93 -5.38
C ALA A 26 14.42 -3.05 -5.03
N ASP A 27 14.25 -3.63 -3.84
CA ASP A 27 14.73 -4.97 -3.57
C ASP A 27 13.71 -6.01 -4.05
N ARG A 28 14.11 -7.27 -4.04
CA ARG A 28 13.24 -8.35 -4.50
C ARG A 28 11.96 -8.45 -3.68
N ASP A 29 12.08 -8.41 -2.37
CA ASP A 29 10.95 -8.59 -1.46
C ASP A 29 9.98 -7.39 -1.54
N GLY A 30 10.51 -6.16 -1.60
CA GLY A 30 9.72 -4.95 -1.80
C GLY A 30 8.95 -4.97 -3.12
N LEU A 31 9.59 -5.45 -4.21
CA LEU A 31 8.93 -5.60 -5.50
C LEU A 31 7.85 -6.68 -5.47
N GLU A 32 8.10 -7.82 -4.83
CA GLU A 32 7.12 -8.91 -4.72
C GLU A 32 5.88 -8.47 -3.93
N MET A 33 6.07 -7.68 -2.85
CA MET A 33 4.99 -7.21 -1.97
C MET A 33 4.22 -6.01 -2.53
N ALA A 34 4.85 -5.15 -3.31
CA ALA A 34 4.21 -3.95 -3.84
C ALA A 34 2.99 -4.28 -4.71
N SER A 35 1.95 -3.46 -4.63
CA SER A 35 0.82 -3.47 -5.55
C SER A 35 1.27 -3.13 -6.98
N GLY A 36 0.60 -3.68 -7.98
CA GLY A 36 0.75 -3.20 -9.35
C GLY A 36 0.16 -1.80 -9.51
N LEU A 37 0.84 -0.92 -10.26
CA LEU A 37 0.48 0.50 -10.36
C LEU A 37 -0.96 0.72 -10.86
N THR A 38 -1.47 -0.13 -11.77
CA THR A 38 -2.86 -0.04 -12.27
C THR A 38 -3.87 -0.29 -11.14
N VAL A 39 -3.61 -1.29 -10.29
CA VAL A 39 -4.48 -1.64 -9.16
C VAL A 39 -4.37 -0.57 -8.07
N ALA A 40 -3.17 -0.06 -7.81
CA ALA A 40 -2.94 1.03 -6.88
C ALA A 40 -3.69 2.32 -7.31
N ARG A 41 -3.65 2.67 -8.60
CA ARG A 41 -4.40 3.81 -9.16
C ARG A 41 -5.91 3.64 -9.03
N HIS A 42 -6.42 2.43 -9.25
CA HIS A 42 -7.85 2.14 -9.05
C HIS A 42 -8.25 2.43 -7.61
N ARG A 43 -7.52 1.91 -6.64
CA ARG A 43 -7.78 2.16 -5.20
C ARG A 43 -7.63 3.64 -4.85
N ALA A 44 -6.60 4.31 -5.36
CA ALA A 44 -6.33 5.72 -5.10
C ALA A 44 -7.50 6.63 -5.54
N GLN A 45 -8.26 6.27 -6.58
CA GLN A 45 -9.40 7.06 -7.07
C GLN A 45 -10.48 7.28 -6.01
N ARG A 46 -10.67 6.31 -5.10
CA ARG A 46 -11.73 6.37 -4.10
C ARG A 46 -11.45 7.37 -2.97
N PHE A 47 -10.20 7.80 -2.80
CA PHE A 47 -9.83 8.78 -1.78
C PHE A 47 -10.12 10.24 -2.20
N GLY A 48 -10.50 10.51 -3.45
CA GLY A 48 -10.71 11.88 -3.92
C GLY A 48 -9.47 12.75 -3.79
N ASP A 49 -9.65 14.00 -3.40
CA ASP A 49 -8.58 14.99 -3.24
C ASP A 49 -8.13 15.17 -1.76
N THR A 50 -8.50 14.23 -0.89
CA THR A 50 -8.18 14.27 0.54
C THR A 50 -6.72 13.97 0.82
N TRP A 51 -6.24 14.36 2.00
CA TRP A 51 -4.94 13.93 2.51
C TRP A 51 -4.99 12.43 2.86
N VAL A 52 -4.08 11.64 2.29
CA VAL A 52 -4.05 10.19 2.50
C VAL A 52 -2.74 9.75 3.15
N ALA A 53 -2.84 8.96 4.22
CA ALA A 53 -1.71 8.24 4.81
C ALA A 53 -1.61 6.83 4.22
N ASP A 54 -0.42 6.45 3.72
CA ASP A 54 -0.07 5.06 3.41
C ASP A 54 0.70 4.48 4.60
N LEU A 55 0.04 3.66 5.41
CA LEU A 55 0.54 3.22 6.73
C LEU A 55 1.60 2.11 6.65
N CYS A 56 1.78 1.49 5.49
CA CYS A 56 2.79 0.44 5.25
C CYS A 56 3.38 0.62 3.85
N CYS A 57 3.97 1.80 3.59
CA CYS A 57 4.24 2.24 2.23
C CYS A 57 5.34 1.45 1.49
N GLY A 58 6.19 0.71 2.21
CA GLY A 58 7.24 -0.11 1.61
C GLY A 58 8.12 0.69 0.65
N ILE A 59 8.25 0.21 -0.58
CA ILE A 59 9.01 0.89 -1.64
C ILE A 59 8.22 2.02 -2.33
N GLY A 60 7.02 2.35 -1.85
CA GLY A 60 6.19 3.44 -2.35
C GLY A 60 5.30 3.09 -3.54
N GLY A 61 4.94 1.81 -3.75
CA GLY A 61 4.10 1.38 -4.87
C GLY A 61 2.73 2.05 -4.87
N ASP A 62 2.01 1.97 -3.76
CA ASP A 62 0.72 2.62 -3.58
C ASP A 62 0.86 4.14 -3.44
N LEU A 63 1.91 4.58 -2.76
CA LEU A 63 2.19 6.00 -2.55
C LEU A 63 2.44 6.75 -3.86
N MET A 64 3.03 6.11 -4.89
CA MET A 64 3.17 6.70 -6.22
C MET A 64 1.80 6.99 -6.85
N ALA A 65 0.83 6.09 -6.71
CA ALA A 65 -0.51 6.27 -7.23
C ALA A 65 -1.30 7.34 -6.46
N LEU A 66 -1.16 7.38 -5.13
CA LEU A 66 -1.74 8.42 -4.28
C LEU A 66 -1.20 9.80 -4.64
N ALA A 67 0.12 9.93 -4.81
CA ALA A 67 0.78 11.18 -5.16
C ALA A 67 0.43 11.72 -6.57
N GLU A 68 -0.17 10.91 -7.42
CA GLU A 68 -0.77 11.36 -8.68
C GLU A 68 -2.06 12.17 -8.46
N ARG A 69 -2.71 11.95 -7.33
CA ARG A 69 -4.01 12.57 -7.04
C ARG A 69 -3.88 13.80 -6.14
N GLY A 70 -2.99 13.74 -5.14
CA GLY A 70 -2.89 14.83 -4.19
C GLY A 70 -1.82 14.61 -3.14
N PRO A 71 -1.88 15.37 -2.05
CA PRO A 71 -0.92 15.27 -0.96
C PRO A 71 -1.10 13.95 -0.22
N CYS A 72 0.02 13.27 0.06
CA CYS A 72 0.02 12.00 0.78
C CYS A 72 1.25 11.85 1.68
N ILE A 73 1.15 10.93 2.64
CA ILE A 73 2.23 10.65 3.60
C ILE A 73 2.43 9.14 3.66
N GLY A 74 3.65 8.68 3.34
CA GLY A 74 4.05 7.28 3.53
C GLY A 74 4.68 7.06 4.90
N VAL A 75 4.24 6.01 5.59
CA VAL A 75 4.78 5.55 6.88
C VAL A 75 5.30 4.13 6.70
N ASP A 76 6.51 3.87 7.17
CA ASP A 76 7.07 2.51 7.25
C ASP A 76 8.09 2.42 8.40
N LEU A 77 8.21 1.23 8.98
CA LEU A 77 9.26 0.95 9.98
C LEU A 77 10.64 0.76 9.33
N ASP A 78 10.66 0.22 8.11
CA ASP A 78 11.89 -0.08 7.38
C ASP A 78 12.43 1.18 6.68
N THR A 79 13.45 1.78 7.30
CA THR A 79 14.10 2.97 6.76
C THR A 79 14.79 2.73 5.42
N ALA A 80 15.24 1.51 5.11
CA ALA A 80 15.81 1.18 3.81
C ALA A 80 14.72 1.22 2.72
N ARG A 81 13.52 0.72 3.00
CA ARG A 81 12.37 0.82 2.10
C ARG A 81 11.91 2.25 1.92
N LEU A 82 11.91 3.06 2.97
CA LEU A 82 11.62 4.51 2.86
C LEU A 82 12.64 5.23 1.96
N GLN A 83 13.92 4.84 1.97
CA GLN A 83 14.89 5.39 1.02
C GLN A 83 14.57 4.97 -0.42
N MET A 84 14.14 3.72 -0.65
CA MET A 84 13.67 3.28 -1.97
C MET A 84 12.44 4.07 -2.41
N ALA A 85 11.44 4.23 -1.53
CA ALA A 85 10.24 5.03 -1.78
C ALA A 85 10.60 6.47 -2.16
N ARG A 86 11.54 7.09 -1.45
CA ARG A 86 12.03 8.45 -1.74
C ARG A 86 12.62 8.55 -3.15
N VAL A 87 13.45 7.58 -3.53
CA VAL A 87 14.05 7.52 -4.88
C VAL A 87 12.95 7.34 -5.93
N ASN A 88 12.00 6.45 -5.69
CA ASN A 88 10.90 6.18 -6.60
C ASN A 88 10.00 7.41 -6.81
N LEU A 89 9.59 8.07 -5.73
CA LEU A 89 8.79 9.30 -5.81
C LEU A 89 9.53 10.40 -6.59
N GLY A 90 10.82 10.64 -6.29
CA GLY A 90 11.64 11.63 -6.98
C GLY A 90 11.83 11.31 -8.47
N ALA A 91 12.08 10.03 -8.81
CA ALA A 91 12.26 9.58 -10.19
C ALA A 91 10.96 9.74 -11.03
N HIS A 92 9.80 9.75 -10.39
CA HIS A 92 8.49 9.93 -11.01
C HIS A 92 7.88 11.31 -10.76
N GLU A 93 8.66 12.27 -10.25
CA GLU A 93 8.27 13.68 -10.03
C GLU A 93 7.06 13.83 -9.08
N ARG A 94 6.92 12.93 -8.10
CA ARG A 94 5.83 12.89 -7.11
C ARG A 94 6.20 13.68 -5.87
N ASN A 95 6.29 15.00 -6.00
CA ASN A 95 6.78 15.91 -4.94
C ASN A 95 5.73 16.24 -3.86
N THR A 96 4.50 15.74 -4.00
CA THR A 96 3.40 15.91 -3.04
C THR A 96 3.41 14.90 -1.91
N ALA A 97 4.30 13.90 -1.95
CA ALA A 97 4.40 12.85 -0.95
C ALA A 97 5.48 13.17 0.10
N ALA A 98 5.11 13.06 1.38
CA ALA A 98 6.05 13.04 2.51
C ALA A 98 6.33 11.60 2.96
N LEU A 99 7.47 11.37 3.66
CA LEU A 99 7.85 10.06 4.18
C LEU A 99 8.26 10.17 5.64
N ILE A 100 7.74 9.27 6.47
CA ILE A 100 7.98 9.21 7.91
C ILE A 100 8.40 7.80 8.31
N ALA A 101 9.53 7.69 9.03
CA ALA A 101 9.88 6.46 9.72
C ALA A 101 9.03 6.34 11.00
N GLY A 102 8.13 5.36 11.04
CA GLY A 102 7.20 5.22 12.15
C GLY A 102 6.49 3.88 12.17
N ASP A 103 5.93 3.58 13.32
CA ASP A 103 5.15 2.36 13.54
C ASP A 103 3.69 2.62 13.18
N SER A 104 3.22 1.97 12.13
CA SER A 104 1.85 2.11 11.63
C SER A 104 0.78 1.64 12.62
N ARG A 105 1.13 0.84 13.63
CA ARG A 105 0.20 0.48 14.71
C ARG A 105 -0.33 1.70 15.45
N PHE A 106 0.48 2.75 15.56
CA PHE A 106 0.12 3.99 16.22
C PHE A 106 -0.29 5.09 15.24
N ALA A 107 -0.25 4.83 13.94
CA ALA A 107 -0.55 5.77 12.87
C ALA A 107 -0.05 7.20 13.17
N PRO A 108 1.28 7.44 13.22
CA PRO A 108 1.89 8.65 13.79
C PRO A 108 1.77 9.87 12.86
N VAL A 109 0.63 10.01 12.18
CA VAL A 109 0.36 11.05 11.19
C VAL A 109 -1.07 11.56 11.32
N LYS A 110 -1.32 12.77 10.85
CA LYS A 110 -2.65 13.32 10.66
C LYS A 110 -2.96 13.36 9.18
N ALA A 111 -4.05 12.72 8.79
CA ALA A 111 -4.59 12.71 7.44
C ALA A 111 -6.11 12.49 7.54
N ASP A 112 -6.85 12.81 6.48
CA ASP A 112 -8.30 12.59 6.45
C ASP A 112 -8.62 11.12 6.18
N ALA A 113 -7.77 10.47 5.37
CA ALA A 113 -7.94 9.09 5.00
C ALA A 113 -6.63 8.30 5.13
N ALA A 114 -6.75 6.95 5.17
CA ALA A 114 -5.59 6.08 5.17
C ALA A 114 -5.77 4.84 4.29
N THR A 115 -4.65 4.36 3.77
CA THR A 115 -4.53 3.00 3.24
C THR A 115 -3.49 2.22 4.03
N ALA A 116 -3.68 0.91 4.17
CA ALA A 116 -2.72 0.02 4.79
C ALA A 116 -2.56 -1.26 3.96
N ASP A 117 -1.33 -1.62 3.64
CA ASP A 117 -0.96 -2.91 3.05
C ASP A 117 -0.04 -3.67 4.02
N PRO A 118 -0.60 -4.21 5.13
CA PRO A 118 0.21 -4.91 6.11
C PRO A 118 0.87 -6.14 5.50
N ALA A 119 2.17 -6.31 5.77
CA ALA A 119 2.93 -7.43 5.25
C ALA A 119 2.40 -8.76 5.80
N ARG A 120 2.34 -9.78 4.97
CA ARG A 120 2.04 -11.15 5.44
C ARG A 120 3.25 -11.70 6.18
N ARG A 121 3.05 -12.26 7.38
CA ARG A 121 4.12 -12.89 8.14
C ARG A 121 4.79 -13.99 7.33
N GLN A 122 6.11 -14.02 7.37
CA GLN A 122 6.90 -14.96 6.57
C GLN A 122 6.63 -16.42 6.97
N GLY A 123 6.36 -17.26 5.99
CA GLY A 123 6.11 -18.69 6.18
C GLY A 123 5.62 -19.37 4.91
N GLY A 124 5.53 -18.66 3.79
CA GLY A 124 5.14 -19.19 2.46
C GLY A 124 3.69 -19.69 2.38
N LYS A 125 2.91 -19.62 3.45
CA LYS A 125 1.49 -19.95 3.46
C LYS A 125 0.64 -18.70 3.18
N ARG A 126 -0.48 -18.89 2.48
CA ARG A 126 -1.47 -17.82 2.29
C ARG A 126 -2.02 -17.38 3.65
N ALA A 127 -2.02 -16.09 3.95
CA ALA A 127 -2.66 -15.55 5.13
C ALA A 127 -4.14 -15.91 5.13
N ARG A 128 -4.60 -16.54 6.21
CA ARG A 128 -5.99 -16.98 6.40
C ARG A 128 -6.65 -16.27 7.56
N SER A 129 -5.86 -15.77 8.51
CA SER A 129 -6.30 -15.06 9.71
C SER A 129 -5.72 -13.65 9.73
N GLY A 130 -6.42 -12.72 10.39
CA GLY A 130 -5.94 -11.36 10.60
C GLY A 130 -4.64 -11.29 11.41
N SER A 131 -4.34 -12.30 12.21
CA SER A 131 -3.08 -12.44 12.95
C SER A 131 -1.87 -12.80 12.08
N ASP A 132 -2.10 -13.22 10.83
CA ASP A 132 -1.02 -13.57 9.88
C ASP A 132 -0.39 -12.33 9.23
N TYR A 133 -0.87 -11.14 9.58
CA TYR A 133 -0.38 -9.86 9.06
C TYR A 133 0.52 -9.13 10.06
N GLU A 134 1.40 -8.28 9.55
CA GLU A 134 2.25 -7.39 10.34
C GLU A 134 2.22 -5.97 9.73
N PRO A 135 1.61 -5.00 10.42
CA PRO A 135 0.87 -5.17 11.67
C PRO A 135 -0.39 -6.03 11.53
N SER A 136 -0.81 -6.64 12.63
CA SER A 136 -2.04 -7.46 12.68
C SER A 136 -3.26 -6.63 12.30
N LEU A 137 -4.24 -7.27 11.62
CA LEU A 137 -5.53 -6.63 11.32
C LEU A 137 -6.35 -6.29 12.57
N ALA A 138 -5.94 -6.75 13.76
CA ALA A 138 -6.53 -6.33 15.02
C ALA A 138 -6.40 -4.83 15.31
N TYR A 139 -5.50 -4.11 14.60
CA TYR A 139 -5.35 -2.65 14.71
C TYR A 139 -6.34 -1.85 13.85
N ILE A 140 -7.18 -2.50 13.05
CA ILE A 140 -8.20 -1.81 12.23
C ILE A 140 -9.09 -0.89 13.08
N PRO A 141 -9.63 -1.28 14.26
CA PRO A 141 -10.47 -0.40 15.07
C PRO A 141 -9.76 0.87 15.53
N GLU A 142 -8.47 0.80 15.84
CA GLU A 142 -7.66 1.96 16.22
C GLU A 142 -7.45 2.90 15.04
N TRP A 143 -7.21 2.37 13.84
CA TRP A 143 -7.08 3.17 12.63
C TRP A 143 -8.41 3.84 12.24
N GLN A 144 -9.55 3.14 12.37
CA GLN A 144 -10.87 3.69 12.10
C GLN A 144 -11.24 4.89 13.02
N GLN A 145 -10.64 4.98 14.20
CA GLN A 145 -10.85 6.12 15.10
C GLN A 145 -10.05 7.37 14.67
N GLN A 146 -9.07 7.21 13.76
CA GLN A 146 -8.17 8.28 13.37
C GLN A 146 -8.45 8.80 11.96
N PHE A 147 -9.10 8.01 11.11
CA PHE A 147 -9.32 8.33 9.70
C PHE A 147 -10.79 8.17 9.32
N ASP A 148 -11.32 9.14 8.59
CA ASP A 148 -12.72 9.15 8.13
C ASP A 148 -12.96 8.09 7.06
N LEU A 149 -11.95 7.81 6.23
CA LEU A 149 -11.95 6.74 5.24
C LEU A 149 -10.69 5.89 5.40
N LEU A 150 -10.86 4.58 5.53
CA LEU A 150 -9.75 3.62 5.65
C LEU A 150 -9.89 2.49 4.64
N ALA A 151 -8.81 2.21 3.91
CA ALA A 151 -8.67 1.05 3.04
C ALA A 151 -7.62 0.09 3.60
N VAL A 152 -7.97 -1.17 3.84
CA VAL A 152 -7.01 -2.18 4.29
C VAL A 152 -6.92 -3.30 3.26
N LYS A 153 -5.74 -3.45 2.67
CA LYS A 153 -5.49 -4.49 1.70
C LYS A 153 -5.26 -5.83 2.36
N VAL A 154 -5.93 -6.85 1.85
CA VAL A 154 -5.86 -8.20 2.38
C VAL A 154 -5.79 -9.25 1.26
N SER A 155 -5.45 -10.48 1.64
CA SER A 155 -5.52 -11.61 0.71
C SER A 155 -6.97 -11.88 0.30
N PRO A 156 -7.24 -12.12 -1.00
CA PRO A 156 -8.58 -12.58 -1.42
C PRO A 156 -9.03 -13.89 -0.78
N ALA A 157 -8.10 -14.64 -0.16
CA ALA A 157 -8.38 -15.91 0.52
C ALA A 157 -8.50 -15.76 2.04
N LEU A 158 -8.51 -14.52 2.55
CA LEU A 158 -8.72 -14.26 3.98
C LEU A 158 -10.12 -14.71 4.39
N ASP A 159 -10.22 -15.40 5.52
CA ASP A 159 -11.52 -15.65 6.15
C ASP A 159 -12.04 -14.35 6.79
N LEU A 160 -13.01 -13.74 6.10
CA LEU A 160 -13.62 -12.50 6.57
C LEU A 160 -14.52 -12.70 7.80
N GLY A 161 -14.85 -13.96 8.16
CA GLY A 161 -15.67 -14.29 9.34
C GLY A 161 -15.00 -13.90 10.66
N GLU A 162 -13.68 -13.82 10.68
CA GLU A 162 -12.89 -13.47 11.86
C GLU A 162 -12.70 -11.96 12.06
N LEU A 163 -13.10 -11.12 11.10
CA LEU A 163 -12.93 -9.67 11.21
C LEU A 163 -14.06 -9.03 12.01
N PRO A 164 -13.73 -8.12 12.96
CA PRO A 164 -14.71 -7.60 13.91
C PRO A 164 -15.76 -6.67 13.29
N VAL A 165 -15.44 -6.00 12.18
CA VAL A 165 -16.34 -5.05 11.51
C VAL A 165 -16.16 -5.18 10.00
N ARG A 166 -17.28 -5.12 9.25
CA ARG A 166 -17.28 -5.10 7.79
C ARG A 166 -18.25 -4.02 7.33
N GLU A 167 -17.73 -3.06 6.57
CA GLU A 167 -18.58 -2.10 5.86
C GLU A 167 -18.66 -2.50 4.40
N GLU A 168 -17.51 -2.67 3.74
CA GLU A 168 -17.45 -3.08 2.34
C GLU A 168 -16.21 -3.93 2.06
N VAL A 169 -16.32 -4.90 1.16
CA VAL A 169 -15.19 -5.69 0.64
C VAL A 169 -15.18 -5.58 -0.87
N GLU A 170 -14.11 -5.01 -1.40
CA GLU A 170 -13.86 -4.90 -2.83
C GLU A 170 -12.85 -5.96 -3.27
N TYR A 171 -13.21 -6.78 -4.28
CA TYR A 171 -12.28 -7.70 -4.92
C TYR A 171 -11.78 -7.12 -6.23
N VAL A 172 -10.49 -6.83 -6.31
CA VAL A 172 -9.87 -6.22 -7.47
C VAL A 172 -9.23 -7.29 -8.36
N SER A 173 -9.68 -7.35 -9.61
CA SER A 173 -9.15 -8.27 -10.62
C SER A 173 -8.46 -7.51 -11.75
N TRP A 174 -7.30 -7.99 -12.17
CA TRP A 174 -6.54 -7.45 -13.29
C TRP A 174 -5.99 -8.59 -14.15
N GLN A 175 -6.16 -8.48 -15.47
CA GLN A 175 -5.74 -9.50 -16.46
C GLN A 175 -6.25 -10.91 -16.11
N GLY A 176 -7.55 -11.01 -15.73
CA GLY A 176 -8.21 -12.29 -15.43
C GLY A 176 -7.80 -12.94 -14.11
N GLN A 177 -7.06 -12.25 -13.26
CA GLN A 177 -6.64 -12.74 -11.93
C GLN A 177 -7.12 -11.80 -10.83
N CYS A 178 -7.71 -12.36 -9.76
CA CYS A 178 -7.98 -11.60 -8.55
C CYS A 178 -6.64 -11.28 -7.86
N ARG A 179 -6.31 -10.00 -7.77
CA ARG A 179 -5.02 -9.51 -7.28
C ARG A 179 -5.04 -9.26 -5.78
N GLU A 180 -6.11 -8.65 -5.29
CA GLU A 180 -6.26 -8.27 -3.89
C GLU A 180 -7.73 -8.20 -3.50
N ALA A 181 -8.00 -8.24 -2.21
CA ALA A 181 -9.23 -7.75 -1.62
C ALA A 181 -8.90 -6.51 -0.79
N VAL A 182 -9.80 -5.55 -0.79
CA VAL A 182 -9.69 -4.31 -0.01
C VAL A 182 -10.88 -4.22 0.92
N LEU A 183 -10.60 -4.05 2.20
CA LEU A 183 -11.61 -3.76 3.20
C LEU A 183 -11.73 -2.24 3.29
N TRP A 184 -12.92 -1.71 3.06
CA TRP A 184 -13.22 -0.30 3.16
C TRP A 184 -14.03 -0.02 4.41
N PHE A 185 -13.68 1.05 5.12
CA PHE A 185 -14.32 1.52 6.34
C PHE A 185 -14.50 3.04 6.25
N GLY A 186 -15.71 3.51 6.61
CA GLY A 186 -16.08 4.92 6.48
C GLY A 186 -16.48 5.30 5.05
N GLN A 187 -16.79 6.56 4.85
CA GLN A 187 -17.20 7.11 3.57
C GLN A 187 -16.29 8.28 3.21
N ALA A 188 -15.94 8.39 1.94
CA ALA A 188 -15.43 9.65 1.42
C ALA A 188 -16.59 10.67 1.48
N ASP A 189 -16.34 11.86 2.00
CA ASP A 189 -17.31 12.94 1.86
C ASP A 189 -17.59 13.14 0.38
N ASP A 190 -18.87 13.03 0.00
CA ASP A 190 -19.31 13.35 -1.36
C ASP A 190 -19.02 14.83 -1.62
N CYS A 191 -17.97 15.13 -2.40
CA CYS A 191 -17.68 16.45 -2.93
C CYS A 191 -18.50 16.76 -4.17
#